data_f0319dd2fc7edc7011046155920e4d17
#
_entry.id   f0319dd2fc7edc7011046155920e4d17
#
_cell.length_a   1.000
_cell.length_b   1.000
_cell.length_c   1.000
_cell.angle_alpha   90.00
_cell.angle_beta   90.00
_cell.angle_gamma   90.00
#
_symmetry.space_group_name_H-M   'P 1'
#
loop_
_entity.id
_entity.type
_entity.pdbx_description
1 polymer ?
#
loop_
_entity_poly.entity_id
_entity_poly.type
_entity_poly.pdbx_seq_one_letter_code
_entity_poly.pdbx_strand_id
1 'polypeptide(L)'
;MTQSEFINLIKKDLNYEPTAGQEGVLTVFAQFLADRNPRSVMVLRGSAGTGKTTVAAAMVSTLHRLGQKLTLMAPTGRAAKVFSLHSNLPAYTIHRRIYREKSYTGIGGVFNLNDNRYRRMLFVVDEASMIGNQPTAGDITFGTASLLDDLIQYVYSGTDCRLLLIGDNAQLPPVGETEAPALNTSVLEAYGLKVWEYSLVSVLRQSQLSGILYNATQIRALIDDPILPRIRLWPFTDVVRVPGDELIESLATSYSVAGLDDTIVLTRSNKRANVYNQGIRASVLDREEALCTGDMVMMVKNNYSYSLLTQQEGSGDGAFLANGDRAKILRARHFRSFYGFQFADVSLQFPDYDNAEIEATVIMDTLTSEAPALTHEQNEQLWQNVMDDYQDLSLKTDRLKAMKTDRYYNALQIKFAYAVTCHKAQGGQWQHVYIDQGYMTDEMLTPEYMHWLYTAFTRATHKVFLVNWPENQIEPDDTPPEEL
;
A
#
# COMPACT_ATOMS: atom_id res chain seq x y z
N MET A 1 -2.55 -35.62 -12.13
CA MET A 1 -3.47 -34.54 -12.53
C MET A 1 -2.92 -33.88 -13.78
N THR A 2 -3.71 -33.86 -14.84
CA THR A 2 -3.38 -33.16 -16.09
C THR A 2 -3.53 -31.63 -15.93
N GLN A 3 -2.94 -30.85 -16.85
CA GLN A 3 -3.12 -29.39 -16.83
C GLN A 3 -4.60 -28.99 -16.96
N SER A 4 -5.35 -29.68 -17.82
CA SER A 4 -6.78 -29.43 -18.01
C SER A 4 -7.61 -29.71 -16.74
N GLU A 5 -7.32 -30.79 -16.05
CA GLU A 5 -7.97 -31.12 -14.75
C GLU A 5 -7.67 -30.03 -13.71
N PHE A 6 -6.43 -29.54 -13.64
CA PHE A 6 -6.03 -28.49 -12.72
C PHE A 6 -6.75 -27.17 -13.01
N ILE A 7 -6.78 -26.75 -14.29
CA ILE A 7 -7.51 -25.54 -14.73
C ILE A 7 -8.99 -25.65 -14.38
N ASN A 8 -9.62 -26.82 -14.61
CA ASN A 8 -11.03 -27.03 -14.28
C ASN A 8 -11.30 -26.93 -12.76
N LEU A 9 -10.34 -27.32 -11.92
CA LEU A 9 -10.46 -27.13 -10.47
C LEU A 9 -10.43 -25.65 -10.08
N ILE A 10 -9.55 -24.83 -10.70
CA ILE A 10 -9.51 -23.38 -10.46
C ILE A 10 -10.80 -22.72 -10.95
N LYS A 11 -11.31 -23.11 -12.12
CA LYS A 11 -12.59 -22.58 -12.65
C LYS A 11 -13.76 -22.81 -11.69
N LYS A 12 -13.79 -23.92 -10.97
CA LYS A 12 -14.82 -24.18 -9.96
C LYS A 12 -14.74 -23.23 -8.76
N ASP A 13 -13.53 -22.75 -8.41
CA ASP A 13 -13.33 -21.80 -7.31
C ASP A 13 -13.61 -20.34 -7.73
N LEU A 14 -13.69 -20.05 -9.02
CA LEU A 14 -14.03 -18.71 -9.52
C LEU A 14 -15.50 -18.32 -9.30
N ASN A 15 -16.40 -19.29 -9.14
CA ASN A 15 -17.86 -19.08 -9.00
C ASN A 15 -18.54 -18.33 -10.19
N TYR A 16 -17.85 -18.13 -11.31
CA TYR A 16 -18.35 -17.54 -12.55
C TYR A 16 -17.56 -18.08 -13.76
N GLU A 17 -18.12 -17.92 -14.96
CA GLU A 17 -17.42 -18.29 -16.19
C GLU A 17 -16.26 -17.31 -16.47
N PRO A 18 -15.00 -17.79 -16.54
CA PRO A 18 -13.86 -16.93 -16.81
C PRO A 18 -13.90 -16.37 -18.22
N THR A 19 -13.45 -15.14 -18.37
CA THR A 19 -13.22 -14.54 -19.71
C THR A 19 -12.08 -15.26 -20.43
N ALA A 20 -11.99 -15.11 -21.76
CA ALA A 20 -10.88 -15.67 -22.55
C ALA A 20 -9.50 -15.24 -22.02
N GLY A 21 -9.36 -13.98 -21.56
CA GLY A 21 -8.14 -13.49 -20.92
C GLY A 21 -7.83 -14.21 -19.63
N GLN A 22 -8.83 -14.43 -18.77
CA GLN A 22 -8.66 -15.17 -17.51
C GLN A 22 -8.33 -16.65 -17.75
N GLU A 23 -8.91 -17.27 -18.78
CA GLU A 23 -8.52 -18.63 -19.19
C GLU A 23 -7.05 -18.70 -19.66
N GLY A 24 -6.58 -17.67 -20.35
CA GLY A 24 -5.17 -17.54 -20.74
C GLY A 24 -4.25 -17.50 -19.52
N VAL A 25 -4.62 -16.71 -18.47
CA VAL A 25 -3.89 -16.70 -17.19
C VAL A 25 -3.79 -18.10 -16.60
N LEU A 26 -4.91 -18.82 -16.51
CA LEU A 26 -4.93 -20.18 -15.91
C LEU A 26 -4.05 -21.15 -16.69
N THR A 27 -4.01 -21.00 -18.01
CA THR A 27 -3.16 -21.83 -18.90
C THR A 27 -1.68 -21.57 -18.64
N VAL A 28 -1.26 -20.28 -18.63
CA VAL A 28 0.13 -19.91 -18.36
C VAL A 28 0.53 -20.27 -16.95
N PHE A 29 -0.36 -20.11 -15.96
CA PHE A 29 -0.12 -20.50 -14.57
C PHE A 29 0.11 -22.01 -14.43
N ALA A 30 -0.70 -22.85 -15.11
CA ALA A 30 -0.50 -24.29 -15.10
C ALA A 30 0.84 -24.70 -15.74
N GLN A 31 1.25 -24.03 -16.83
CA GLN A 31 2.56 -24.23 -17.46
C GLN A 31 3.71 -23.79 -16.56
N PHE A 32 3.60 -22.62 -15.92
CA PHE A 32 4.57 -22.13 -14.93
C PHE A 32 4.79 -23.12 -13.78
N LEU A 33 3.71 -23.68 -13.22
CA LEU A 33 3.82 -24.66 -12.15
C LEU A 33 4.44 -25.99 -12.61
N ALA A 34 4.23 -26.37 -13.87
CA ALA A 34 4.81 -27.57 -14.46
C ALA A 34 6.28 -27.38 -14.92
N ASP A 35 6.79 -26.16 -14.98
CA ASP A 35 8.16 -25.88 -15.41
C ASP A 35 9.16 -26.52 -14.43
N ARG A 36 10.22 -27.11 -14.98
CA ARG A 36 11.28 -27.75 -14.21
C ARG A 36 12.44 -26.81 -13.86
N ASN A 37 12.41 -25.60 -14.39
CA ASN A 37 13.44 -24.59 -14.06
C ASN A 37 13.25 -24.14 -12.60
N PRO A 38 14.26 -24.31 -11.72
CA PRO A 38 14.15 -23.92 -10.31
C PRO A 38 14.11 -22.40 -10.12
N ARG A 39 14.47 -21.64 -11.15
CA ARG A 39 14.49 -20.16 -11.12
C ARG A 39 13.41 -19.56 -12.03
N SER A 40 12.19 -20.10 -11.94
CA SER A 40 11.03 -19.59 -12.68
C SER A 40 10.23 -18.59 -11.84
N VAL A 41 9.86 -17.47 -12.46
CA VAL A 41 8.94 -16.47 -11.92
C VAL A 41 7.76 -16.30 -12.89
N MET A 42 6.55 -16.05 -12.37
CA MET A 42 5.42 -15.64 -13.18
C MET A 42 5.02 -14.20 -12.83
N VAL A 43 4.75 -13.39 -13.85
CA VAL A 43 4.24 -12.02 -13.75
C VAL A 43 2.83 -11.99 -14.32
N LEU A 44 1.85 -11.65 -13.48
CA LEU A 44 0.47 -11.41 -13.88
C LEU A 44 0.20 -9.90 -13.83
N ARG A 45 0.11 -9.29 -15.00
CA ARG A 45 -0.25 -7.87 -15.14
C ARG A 45 -1.73 -7.73 -15.47
N GLY A 46 -2.30 -6.59 -15.13
CA GLY A 46 -3.65 -6.23 -15.58
C GLY A 46 -4.11 -4.91 -14.97
N SER A 47 -4.98 -4.21 -15.67
CA SER A 47 -5.58 -2.97 -15.18
C SER A 47 -6.63 -3.19 -14.10
N ALA A 48 -7.10 -2.10 -13.50
CA ALA A 48 -8.25 -2.13 -12.60
C ALA A 48 -9.46 -2.73 -13.32
N GLY A 49 -10.29 -3.48 -12.58
CA GLY A 49 -11.50 -4.11 -13.12
C GLY A 49 -11.30 -5.35 -14.01
N THR A 50 -10.06 -5.82 -14.26
CA THR A 50 -9.81 -7.03 -15.05
C THR A 50 -9.93 -8.34 -14.25
N GLY A 51 -10.12 -8.24 -12.91
CA GLY A 51 -10.29 -9.40 -12.04
C GLY A 51 -8.98 -10.10 -11.64
N LYS A 52 -7.82 -9.42 -11.68
CA LYS A 52 -6.52 -9.96 -11.25
C LYS A 52 -6.59 -10.66 -9.89
N THR A 53 -7.00 -9.91 -8.87
CA THR A 53 -7.06 -10.39 -7.48
C THR A 53 -8.02 -11.56 -7.32
N THR A 54 -9.16 -11.54 -8.04
CA THR A 54 -10.15 -12.63 -8.00
C THR A 54 -9.60 -13.92 -8.63
N VAL A 55 -8.94 -13.82 -9.79
CA VAL A 55 -8.30 -14.98 -10.45
C VAL A 55 -7.16 -15.50 -9.56
N ALA A 56 -6.33 -14.62 -9.01
CA ALA A 56 -5.25 -14.99 -8.10
C ALA A 56 -5.79 -15.69 -6.84
N ALA A 57 -6.88 -15.18 -6.25
CA ALA A 57 -7.53 -15.80 -5.11
C ALA A 57 -8.00 -17.23 -5.41
N ALA A 58 -8.65 -17.44 -6.57
CA ALA A 58 -9.05 -18.79 -7.00
C ALA A 58 -7.85 -19.73 -7.21
N MET A 59 -6.77 -19.23 -7.85
CA MET A 59 -5.53 -19.99 -8.06
C MET A 59 -4.92 -20.44 -6.72
N VAL A 60 -4.76 -19.52 -5.75
CA VAL A 60 -4.14 -19.83 -4.46
C VAL A 60 -5.02 -20.71 -3.58
N SER A 61 -6.35 -20.50 -3.58
CA SER A 61 -7.32 -21.33 -2.86
C SER A 61 -7.31 -22.76 -3.36
N THR A 62 -7.30 -22.96 -4.68
CA THR A 62 -7.19 -24.30 -5.30
C THR A 62 -5.88 -24.98 -4.91
N LEU A 63 -4.74 -24.27 -5.00
CA LEU A 63 -3.44 -24.82 -4.60
C LEU A 63 -3.39 -25.20 -3.12
N HIS A 64 -3.93 -24.36 -2.25
CA HIS A 64 -4.03 -24.63 -0.82
C HIS A 64 -4.82 -25.92 -0.54
N ARG A 65 -5.98 -26.07 -1.18
CA ARG A 65 -6.81 -27.27 -1.08
C ARG A 65 -6.11 -28.54 -1.60
N LEU A 66 -5.23 -28.39 -2.58
CA LEU A 66 -4.38 -29.48 -3.10
C LEU A 66 -3.15 -29.78 -2.22
N GLY A 67 -2.97 -29.07 -1.09
CA GLY A 67 -1.86 -29.26 -0.17
C GLY A 67 -0.54 -28.65 -0.64
N GLN A 68 -0.56 -27.77 -1.66
CA GLN A 68 0.62 -27.01 -2.09
C GLN A 68 0.99 -25.99 -1.02
N LYS A 69 2.25 -25.98 -0.59
CA LYS A 69 2.77 -24.94 0.30
C LYS A 69 2.81 -23.61 -0.43
N LEU A 70 2.20 -22.60 0.15
CA LEU A 70 2.21 -21.23 -0.39
C LEU A 70 2.21 -20.20 0.74
N THR A 71 2.64 -18.98 0.42
CA THR A 71 2.53 -17.81 1.29
C THR A 71 2.12 -16.61 0.46
N LEU A 72 1.16 -15.85 0.98
CA LEU A 72 0.64 -14.66 0.34
C LEU A 72 1.32 -13.45 0.96
N MET A 73 1.73 -12.52 0.11
CA MET A 73 2.43 -11.31 0.53
C MET A 73 1.94 -10.09 -0.23
N ALA A 74 2.13 -8.92 0.36
CA ALA A 74 1.93 -7.63 -0.29
C ALA A 74 2.93 -6.59 0.26
N PRO A 75 3.18 -5.47 -0.44
CA PRO A 75 4.09 -4.43 0.03
C PRO A 75 3.63 -3.73 1.32
N THR A 76 2.32 -3.57 1.51
CA THR A 76 1.72 -2.86 2.66
C THR A 76 0.78 -3.75 3.47
N GLY A 77 0.52 -3.37 4.75
CA GLY A 77 -0.42 -4.09 5.61
C GLY A 77 -1.83 -4.10 5.04
N ARG A 78 -2.31 -2.96 4.51
CA ARG A 78 -3.64 -2.87 3.90
C ARG A 78 -3.79 -3.75 2.65
N ALA A 79 -2.80 -3.75 1.76
CA ALA A 79 -2.81 -4.64 0.59
C ALA A 79 -2.81 -6.12 1.01
N ALA A 80 -2.03 -6.49 2.04
CA ALA A 80 -2.03 -7.84 2.60
C ALA A 80 -3.41 -8.21 3.17
N LYS A 81 -4.08 -7.30 3.88
CA LYS A 81 -5.44 -7.50 4.40
C LYS A 81 -6.44 -7.71 3.27
N VAL A 82 -6.42 -6.88 2.24
CA VAL A 82 -7.31 -7.02 1.07
C VAL A 82 -7.08 -8.37 0.38
N PHE A 83 -5.83 -8.76 0.18
CA PHE A 83 -5.49 -10.05 -0.44
C PHE A 83 -5.92 -11.24 0.43
N SER A 84 -5.77 -11.12 1.77
CA SER A 84 -6.25 -12.13 2.72
C SER A 84 -7.78 -12.31 2.65
N LEU A 85 -8.54 -11.22 2.60
CA LEU A 85 -10.00 -11.26 2.50
C LEU A 85 -10.47 -11.91 1.18
N HIS A 86 -9.85 -11.59 0.06
CA HIS A 86 -10.21 -12.17 -1.24
C HIS A 86 -9.85 -13.65 -1.35
N SER A 87 -8.72 -14.05 -0.81
CA SER A 87 -8.22 -15.44 -0.91
C SER A 87 -8.71 -16.35 0.21
N ASN A 88 -9.27 -15.78 1.28
CA ASN A 88 -9.62 -16.47 2.52
C ASN A 88 -8.43 -17.23 3.14
N LEU A 89 -7.21 -16.72 2.92
CA LEU A 89 -5.96 -17.24 3.43
C LEU A 89 -5.14 -16.11 4.08
N PRO A 90 -4.31 -16.38 5.10
CA PRO A 90 -3.48 -15.36 5.71
C PRO A 90 -2.46 -14.79 4.72
N ALA A 91 -2.38 -13.46 4.66
CA ALA A 91 -1.39 -12.73 3.88
C ALA A 91 -0.56 -11.81 4.79
N TYR A 92 0.69 -11.59 4.43
CA TYR A 92 1.67 -10.86 5.24
C TYR A 92 2.31 -9.74 4.43
N THR A 93 2.90 -8.74 5.10
CA THR A 93 3.77 -7.82 4.37
C THR A 93 5.05 -8.53 3.95
N ILE A 94 5.63 -8.11 2.80
CA ILE A 94 6.91 -8.65 2.32
C ILE A 94 7.96 -8.50 3.42
N HIS A 95 8.08 -7.30 4.00
CA HIS A 95 9.05 -7.01 5.05
C HIS A 95 8.95 -7.97 6.23
N ARG A 96 7.74 -8.23 6.71
CA ARG A 96 7.50 -9.18 7.81
C ARG A 96 7.95 -10.60 7.49
N ARG A 97 7.89 -11.00 6.21
CA ARG A 97 8.18 -12.37 5.81
C ARG A 97 9.65 -12.62 5.54
N ILE A 98 10.35 -11.65 4.94
CA ILE A 98 11.71 -11.88 4.44
C ILE A 98 12.80 -11.34 5.36
N TYR A 99 12.49 -10.43 6.29
CA TYR A 99 13.51 -9.86 7.18
C TYR A 99 13.39 -10.33 8.62
N ARG A 100 14.55 -10.32 9.29
CA ARG A 100 14.70 -10.50 10.75
C ARG A 100 15.62 -9.45 11.33
N GLU A 101 15.36 -8.99 12.53
CA GLU A 101 16.25 -8.09 13.24
C GLU A 101 17.56 -8.80 13.57
N LYS A 102 18.70 -8.20 13.21
CA LYS A 102 20.03 -8.74 13.50
C LYS A 102 20.66 -8.09 14.71
N SER A 103 20.68 -6.76 14.73
CA SER A 103 21.33 -5.98 15.78
C SER A 103 20.83 -4.56 15.78
N TYR A 104 20.86 -3.95 16.95
CA TYR A 104 20.62 -2.53 17.11
C TYR A 104 21.97 -1.81 17.17
N THR A 105 22.28 -0.96 16.19
CA THR A 105 23.61 -0.33 16.04
C THR A 105 23.57 1.20 16.15
N GLY A 106 22.59 1.80 16.82
CA GLY A 106 22.48 3.26 16.96
C GLY A 106 21.18 3.82 16.38
N ILE A 107 21.24 4.86 15.53
CA ILE A 107 20.08 5.60 14.99
C ILE A 107 19.16 4.73 14.10
N GLY A 108 19.21 3.43 14.15
CA GLY A 108 18.37 2.54 13.37
C GLY A 108 18.67 1.06 13.64
N GLY A 109 17.69 0.21 13.30
CA GLY A 109 17.87 -1.24 13.31
C GLY A 109 18.50 -1.72 12.00
N VAL A 110 19.41 -2.70 12.08
CA VAL A 110 19.87 -3.44 10.90
C VAL A 110 19.08 -4.73 10.80
N PHE A 111 18.33 -4.86 9.72
CA PHE A 111 17.54 -6.04 9.40
C PHE A 111 18.22 -6.82 8.30
N ASN A 112 18.48 -8.09 8.55
CA ASN A 112 19.01 -8.98 7.55
C ASN A 112 17.89 -9.83 6.95
N LEU A 113 18.16 -10.35 5.75
CA LEU A 113 17.30 -11.38 5.20
C LEU A 113 17.21 -12.56 6.16
N ASN A 114 16.02 -13.08 6.31
CA ASN A 114 15.77 -14.32 7.04
C ASN A 114 16.27 -15.51 6.21
N ASP A 115 16.53 -16.65 6.87
CA ASP A 115 16.88 -17.87 6.16
C ASP A 115 15.60 -18.48 5.54
N ASN A 116 15.55 -18.66 4.23
CA ASN A 116 14.48 -19.38 3.59
C ASN A 116 14.70 -20.89 3.70
N ARG A 117 14.04 -21.52 4.68
CA ARG A 117 14.09 -22.98 4.91
C ARG A 117 12.98 -23.75 4.20
N TYR A 118 12.20 -23.08 3.37
CA TYR A 118 11.09 -23.69 2.65
C TYR A 118 11.57 -24.52 1.47
N ARG A 119 10.76 -25.55 1.17
CA ARG A 119 10.94 -26.41 -0.01
C ARG A 119 9.64 -26.48 -0.78
N ARG A 120 9.71 -26.32 -2.11
CA ARG A 120 8.57 -26.37 -3.04
C ARG A 120 7.45 -25.40 -2.62
N MET A 121 7.82 -24.22 -2.17
CA MET A 121 6.87 -23.19 -1.75
C MET A 121 6.62 -22.19 -2.88
N LEU A 122 5.36 -21.85 -3.09
CA LEU A 122 4.97 -20.76 -3.97
C LEU A 122 4.81 -19.48 -3.12
N PHE A 123 5.59 -18.47 -3.43
CA PHE A 123 5.44 -17.12 -2.91
C PHE A 123 4.59 -16.32 -3.87
N VAL A 124 3.50 -15.73 -3.40
CA VAL A 124 2.58 -14.93 -4.20
C VAL A 124 2.57 -13.52 -3.65
N VAL A 125 2.88 -12.54 -4.49
CA VAL A 125 2.92 -11.14 -4.12
C VAL A 125 1.90 -10.37 -4.93
N ASP A 126 0.91 -9.79 -4.27
CA ASP A 126 -0.03 -8.85 -4.87
C ASP A 126 0.50 -7.41 -4.73
N GLU A 127 0.01 -6.47 -5.54
CA GLU A 127 0.46 -5.08 -5.63
C GLU A 127 1.97 -4.95 -5.87
N ALA A 128 2.55 -5.85 -6.69
CA ALA A 128 3.99 -5.89 -6.97
C ALA A 128 4.50 -4.63 -7.70
N SER A 129 3.62 -3.80 -8.26
CA SER A 129 3.97 -2.48 -8.82
C SER A 129 4.63 -1.53 -7.83
N MET A 130 4.45 -1.76 -6.52
CA MET A 130 5.04 -0.94 -5.46
C MET A 130 6.45 -1.40 -5.04
N ILE A 131 6.97 -2.50 -5.58
CA ILE A 131 8.28 -3.05 -5.19
C ILE A 131 9.37 -2.35 -5.98
N GLY A 132 10.18 -1.53 -5.27
CA GLY A 132 11.29 -0.81 -5.86
C GLY A 132 12.58 -1.63 -5.93
N ASN A 133 13.45 -1.20 -6.85
CA ASN A 133 14.81 -1.72 -7.03
C ASN A 133 15.90 -0.71 -6.64
N GLN A 134 15.52 0.52 -6.33
CA GLN A 134 16.43 1.54 -5.83
C GLN A 134 16.65 1.41 -4.33
N PRO A 135 17.86 1.67 -3.82
CA PRO A 135 18.11 1.71 -2.39
C PRO A 135 17.23 2.75 -1.72
N THR A 136 16.47 2.33 -0.72
CA THR A 136 15.66 3.25 0.06
C THR A 136 16.55 4.02 1.02
N ALA A 137 16.60 5.35 0.86
CA ALA A 137 17.32 6.21 1.80
C ALA A 137 16.55 6.24 3.14
N GLY A 138 17.22 5.91 4.24
CA GLY A 138 16.63 5.95 5.59
C GLY A 138 17.60 5.48 6.66
N ASP A 139 17.28 5.77 7.92
CA ASP A 139 18.09 5.40 9.09
C ASP A 139 18.05 3.88 9.39
N ILE A 140 17.13 3.16 8.73
CA ILE A 140 16.96 1.71 8.90
C ILE A 140 17.38 1.04 7.61
N THR A 141 18.36 0.13 7.69
CA THR A 141 18.85 -0.63 6.55
C THR A 141 18.25 -2.04 6.56
N PHE A 142 17.57 -2.39 5.46
CA PHE A 142 17.06 -3.73 5.22
C PHE A 142 17.96 -4.42 4.18
N GLY A 143 18.49 -5.58 4.49
CA GLY A 143 19.23 -6.41 3.56
C GLY A 143 20.21 -5.64 2.67
N THR A 144 19.98 -5.65 1.36
CA THR A 144 20.72 -4.87 0.35
C THR A 144 20.22 -3.44 0.18
N ALA A 145 19.18 -3.02 0.89
CA ALA A 145 18.40 -1.80 0.73
C ALA A 145 17.47 -1.77 -0.53
N SER A 146 17.54 -2.76 -1.40
CA SER A 146 16.62 -2.97 -2.52
C SER A 146 15.61 -4.07 -2.18
N LEU A 147 14.33 -3.73 -2.12
CA LEU A 147 13.28 -4.68 -1.75
C LEU A 147 13.13 -5.80 -2.80
N LEU A 148 13.32 -5.48 -4.08
CA LEU A 148 13.24 -6.48 -5.16
C LEU A 148 14.41 -7.46 -5.09
N ASP A 149 15.65 -6.98 -4.91
CA ASP A 149 16.83 -7.81 -4.72
C ASP A 149 16.64 -8.80 -3.57
N ASP A 150 16.22 -8.28 -2.43
CA ASP A 150 16.04 -9.04 -1.21
C ASP A 150 14.94 -10.07 -1.34
N LEU A 151 13.83 -9.73 -2.01
CA LEU A 151 12.73 -10.66 -2.28
C LEU A 151 13.20 -11.81 -3.17
N ILE A 152 13.89 -11.50 -4.28
CA ILE A 152 14.41 -12.51 -5.20
C ILE A 152 15.43 -13.39 -4.51
N GLN A 153 16.38 -12.80 -3.79
CA GLN A 153 17.38 -13.55 -3.04
C GLN A 153 16.73 -14.47 -2.00
N TYR A 154 15.78 -13.95 -1.23
CA TYR A 154 15.05 -14.75 -0.24
C TYR A 154 14.33 -15.94 -0.87
N VAL A 155 13.50 -15.70 -1.88
CA VAL A 155 12.69 -16.74 -2.51
C VAL A 155 13.57 -17.85 -3.07
N TYR A 156 14.59 -17.50 -3.85
CA TYR A 156 15.42 -18.49 -4.57
C TYR A 156 16.60 -19.02 -3.75
N SER A 157 16.78 -18.58 -2.50
CA SER A 157 17.66 -19.29 -1.54
C SER A 157 16.98 -20.55 -0.99
N GLY A 158 15.65 -20.69 -1.09
CA GLY A 158 14.93 -21.91 -0.76
C GLY A 158 15.04 -22.99 -1.86
N THR A 159 14.68 -24.22 -1.53
CA THR A 159 14.76 -25.34 -2.47
C THR A 159 13.49 -25.46 -3.30
N ASP A 160 13.58 -25.37 -4.63
CA ASP A 160 12.44 -25.46 -5.57
C ASP A 160 11.31 -24.48 -5.25
N CYS A 161 11.64 -23.31 -4.71
CA CYS A 161 10.68 -22.25 -4.44
C CYS A 161 10.40 -21.44 -5.73
N ARG A 162 9.21 -20.87 -5.82
CA ARG A 162 8.75 -20.12 -6.99
C ARG A 162 8.10 -18.81 -6.54
N LEU A 163 8.07 -17.83 -7.45
CA LEU A 163 7.51 -16.52 -7.23
C LEU A 163 6.44 -16.20 -8.27
N LEU A 164 5.28 -15.74 -7.80
CA LEU A 164 4.23 -15.13 -8.62
C LEU A 164 4.09 -13.68 -8.21
N LEU A 165 4.30 -12.76 -9.14
CA LEU A 165 4.15 -11.32 -8.98
C LEU A 165 2.88 -10.86 -9.69
N ILE A 166 2.02 -10.15 -8.99
CA ILE A 166 0.73 -9.65 -9.49
C ILE A 166 0.72 -8.13 -9.33
N GLY A 167 0.35 -7.40 -10.38
CA GLY A 167 0.31 -5.94 -10.29
C GLY A 167 -0.24 -5.26 -11.53
N ASP A 168 -0.14 -3.95 -11.54
CA ASP A 168 -0.67 -3.08 -12.57
C ASP A 168 0.38 -2.02 -12.95
N ASN A 169 0.93 -2.11 -14.16
CA ASN A 169 1.94 -1.15 -14.65
C ASN A 169 1.39 0.27 -14.85
N ALA A 170 0.08 0.43 -14.90
CA ALA A 170 -0.53 1.75 -15.02
C ALA A 170 -0.63 2.50 -13.68
N GLN A 171 -0.48 1.81 -12.54
CA GLN A 171 -0.39 2.45 -11.24
C GLN A 171 0.94 3.18 -11.07
N LEU A 172 1.00 4.06 -10.06
CA LEU A 172 2.23 4.74 -9.68
C LEU A 172 3.37 3.75 -9.46
N PRO A 173 4.52 3.93 -10.10
CA PRO A 173 5.72 3.16 -9.80
C PRO A 173 6.26 3.50 -8.40
N PRO A 174 7.25 2.75 -7.90
CA PRO A 174 7.93 3.08 -6.65
C PRO A 174 8.56 4.48 -6.70
N VAL A 175 8.63 5.14 -5.55
CA VAL A 175 9.19 6.50 -5.45
C VAL A 175 10.62 6.54 -5.99
N GLY A 176 10.86 7.44 -6.94
CA GLY A 176 12.16 7.62 -7.60
C GLY A 176 12.39 6.70 -8.81
N GLU A 177 11.41 5.88 -9.19
CA GLU A 177 11.46 5.03 -10.37
C GLU A 177 10.40 5.46 -11.40
N THR A 178 10.69 5.26 -12.69
CA THR A 178 9.77 5.60 -13.78
C THR A 178 8.87 4.45 -14.18
N GLU A 179 9.24 3.21 -13.79
CA GLU A 179 8.52 1.97 -14.07
C GLU A 179 8.49 1.08 -12.84
N ALA A 180 7.64 0.08 -12.84
CA ALA A 180 7.58 -0.94 -11.79
C ALA A 180 8.58 -2.08 -12.08
N PRO A 181 9.77 -2.11 -11.47
CA PRO A 181 10.83 -3.07 -11.82
C PRO A 181 10.42 -4.53 -11.55
N ALA A 182 9.61 -4.77 -10.53
CA ALA A 182 9.12 -6.11 -10.22
C ALA A 182 8.13 -6.67 -11.26
N LEU A 183 7.56 -5.82 -12.10
CA LEU A 183 6.69 -6.22 -13.22
C LEU A 183 7.39 -6.14 -14.58
N ASN A 184 8.65 -5.70 -14.64
CA ASN A 184 9.42 -5.60 -15.86
C ASN A 184 10.17 -6.90 -16.14
N THR A 185 9.83 -7.56 -17.27
CA THR A 185 10.40 -8.86 -17.67
C THR A 185 11.91 -8.79 -17.84
N SER A 186 12.44 -7.75 -18.48
CA SER A 186 13.88 -7.60 -18.70
C SER A 186 14.67 -7.45 -17.39
N VAL A 187 14.10 -6.75 -16.41
CA VAL A 187 14.69 -6.63 -15.06
C VAL A 187 14.77 -8.00 -14.40
N LEU A 188 13.68 -8.78 -14.44
CA LEU A 188 13.64 -10.10 -13.82
C LEU A 188 14.56 -11.11 -14.53
N GLU A 189 14.68 -11.03 -15.85
CA GLU A 189 15.63 -11.84 -16.63
C GLU A 189 17.09 -11.51 -16.30
N ALA A 190 17.41 -10.25 -15.99
CA ALA A 190 18.75 -9.84 -15.55
C ALA A 190 19.16 -10.50 -14.23
N TYR A 191 18.22 -10.92 -13.37
CA TYR A 191 18.48 -11.75 -12.20
C TYR A 191 18.69 -13.25 -12.54
N GLY A 192 18.69 -13.62 -13.81
CA GLY A 192 18.79 -15.01 -14.26
C GLY A 192 17.53 -15.82 -14.01
N LEU A 193 16.35 -15.17 -13.99
CA LEU A 193 15.06 -15.82 -13.84
C LEU A 193 14.47 -16.15 -15.21
N LYS A 194 13.79 -17.30 -15.31
CA LYS A 194 12.91 -17.60 -16.43
C LYS A 194 11.54 -17.00 -16.17
N VAL A 195 11.16 -16.02 -16.98
CA VAL A 195 9.91 -15.29 -16.79
C VAL A 195 8.78 -15.91 -17.60
N TRP A 196 7.67 -16.18 -16.93
CA TRP A 196 6.36 -16.47 -17.49
C TRP A 196 5.50 -15.23 -17.29
N GLU A 197 4.83 -14.76 -18.32
CA GLU A 197 4.03 -13.55 -18.20
C GLU A 197 2.66 -13.68 -18.84
N TYR A 198 1.70 -12.96 -18.29
CA TYR A 198 0.41 -12.77 -18.88
C TYR A 198 -0.17 -11.40 -18.49
N SER A 199 -0.85 -10.75 -19.44
CA SER A 199 -1.48 -9.44 -19.24
C SER A 199 -2.98 -9.54 -19.45
N LEU A 200 -3.76 -9.24 -18.41
CA LEU A 200 -5.21 -9.08 -18.47
C LEU A 200 -5.53 -7.68 -18.98
N VAL A 201 -6.10 -7.59 -20.18
CA VAL A 201 -6.44 -6.32 -20.82
C VAL A 201 -7.94 -6.02 -20.74
N SER A 202 -8.78 -7.06 -20.85
CA SER A 202 -10.22 -6.88 -20.94
C SER A 202 -10.84 -6.57 -19.59
N VAL A 203 -11.53 -5.44 -19.47
CA VAL A 203 -12.33 -5.04 -18.32
C VAL A 203 -13.62 -5.87 -18.29
N LEU A 204 -14.06 -6.33 -17.13
CA LEU A 204 -15.25 -7.17 -17.01
C LEU A 204 -16.52 -6.40 -17.38
N ARG A 205 -17.47 -7.05 -18.08
CA ARG A 205 -18.71 -6.42 -18.58
C ARG A 205 -19.55 -5.70 -17.50
N GLN A 206 -19.55 -6.18 -16.25
CA GLN A 206 -20.24 -5.53 -15.14
C GLN A 206 -19.67 -4.15 -14.79
N SER A 207 -18.45 -3.87 -15.20
CA SER A 207 -17.76 -2.59 -14.97
C SER A 207 -18.04 -1.54 -16.05
N GLN A 208 -18.71 -1.88 -17.15
CA GLN A 208 -19.04 -0.95 -18.24
C GLN A 208 -20.03 0.16 -17.81
N LEU A 209 -20.76 -0.03 -16.70
CA LEU A 209 -21.64 0.98 -16.11
C LEU A 209 -20.91 1.88 -15.09
N SER A 210 -19.63 1.67 -14.85
CA SER A 210 -18.83 2.44 -13.89
C SER A 210 -18.06 3.54 -14.58
N GLY A 211 -18.35 4.79 -14.26
CA GLY A 211 -17.59 5.96 -14.68
C GLY A 211 -16.16 5.96 -14.12
N ILE A 212 -15.96 5.36 -12.94
CA ILE A 212 -14.62 5.18 -12.36
C ILE A 212 -13.74 4.35 -13.29
N LEU A 213 -14.22 3.19 -13.72
CA LEU A 213 -13.44 2.29 -14.60
C LEU A 213 -13.36 2.80 -16.04
N TYR A 214 -14.40 3.45 -16.54
CA TYR A 214 -14.36 4.13 -17.84
C TYR A 214 -13.23 5.17 -17.85
N ASN A 215 -13.27 6.14 -16.94
CA ASN A 215 -12.27 7.19 -16.88
C ASN A 215 -10.86 6.65 -16.60
N ALA A 216 -10.71 5.68 -15.70
CA ALA A 216 -9.43 5.03 -15.46
C ALA A 216 -8.86 4.38 -16.73
N THR A 217 -9.71 3.76 -17.57
CA THR A 217 -9.29 3.16 -18.84
C THR A 217 -8.81 4.22 -19.82
N GLN A 218 -9.54 5.35 -19.93
CA GLN A 218 -9.14 6.48 -20.79
C GLN A 218 -7.81 7.10 -20.32
N ILE A 219 -7.68 7.37 -19.02
CA ILE A 219 -6.43 7.90 -18.43
C ILE A 219 -5.25 6.96 -18.70
N ARG A 220 -5.45 5.66 -18.53
CA ARG A 220 -4.42 4.66 -18.82
C ARG A 220 -3.92 4.71 -20.26
N ALA A 221 -4.81 4.91 -21.22
CA ALA A 221 -4.44 5.01 -22.65
C ALA A 221 -3.57 6.25 -22.95
N LEU A 222 -3.55 7.25 -22.07
CA LEU A 222 -2.78 8.49 -22.21
C LEU A 222 -1.42 8.44 -21.49
N ILE A 223 -1.03 7.33 -20.87
CA ILE A 223 0.20 7.26 -20.08
C ILE A 223 1.44 7.46 -20.94
N ASP A 224 1.48 6.79 -22.11
CA ASP A 224 2.65 6.82 -23.00
C ASP A 224 2.71 8.11 -23.85
N ASP A 225 1.57 8.77 -24.07
CA ASP A 225 1.45 10.04 -24.79
C ASP A 225 0.54 11.01 -24.02
N PRO A 226 1.06 11.68 -22.97
CA PRO A 226 0.26 12.47 -22.04
C PRO A 226 -0.36 13.70 -22.72
N ILE A 227 -1.68 13.68 -22.81
CA ILE A 227 -2.49 14.85 -23.14
C ILE A 227 -3.44 15.15 -21.99
N LEU A 228 -3.99 16.39 -21.97
CA LEU A 228 -4.91 16.78 -20.90
C LEU A 228 -6.15 15.87 -20.88
N PRO A 229 -6.32 15.02 -19.83
CA PRO A 229 -7.43 14.10 -19.79
C PRO A 229 -8.75 14.84 -19.59
N ARG A 230 -9.79 14.43 -20.29
CA ARG A 230 -11.16 14.90 -20.08
C ARG A 230 -11.93 13.80 -19.38
N ILE A 231 -12.48 14.15 -18.23
CA ILE A 231 -13.22 13.22 -17.38
C ILE A 231 -14.70 13.22 -17.77
N ARG A 232 -15.24 12.07 -18.08
CA ARG A 232 -16.66 11.91 -18.38
C ARG A 232 -17.44 11.70 -17.09
N LEU A 233 -18.41 12.59 -16.84
CA LEU A 233 -19.32 12.50 -15.70
C LEU A 233 -20.63 11.82 -16.10
N TRP A 234 -21.24 12.27 -17.20
CA TRP A 234 -22.50 11.71 -17.69
C TRP A 234 -22.26 10.51 -18.64
N PRO A 235 -23.01 9.41 -18.58
CA PRO A 235 -24.21 9.15 -17.75
C PRO A 235 -23.91 8.48 -16.39
N PHE A 236 -22.72 8.60 -15.88
CA PHE A 236 -22.29 7.90 -14.67
C PHE A 236 -22.75 8.63 -13.40
N THR A 237 -23.01 7.86 -12.33
CA THR A 237 -23.42 8.37 -11.01
C THR A 237 -22.33 8.21 -9.97
N ASP A 238 -21.26 7.48 -10.31
CA ASP A 238 -20.13 7.12 -9.44
C ASP A 238 -18.94 8.09 -9.59
N VAL A 239 -18.99 9.07 -10.49
CA VAL A 239 -18.01 10.16 -10.63
C VAL A 239 -18.72 11.50 -10.57
N VAL A 240 -18.34 12.35 -9.61
CA VAL A 240 -19.02 13.61 -9.33
C VAL A 240 -17.99 14.73 -9.18
N ARG A 241 -18.28 15.91 -9.71
CA ARG A 241 -17.52 17.13 -9.44
C ARG A 241 -18.04 17.80 -8.17
N VAL A 242 -17.11 18.22 -7.29
CA VAL A 242 -17.42 18.91 -6.05
C VAL A 242 -16.72 20.27 -6.05
N PRO A 243 -17.48 21.38 -6.13
CA PRO A 243 -16.95 22.72 -5.94
C PRO A 243 -16.38 22.89 -4.51
N GLY A 244 -15.45 23.83 -4.35
CA GLY A 244 -14.76 24.04 -3.07
C GLY A 244 -15.68 24.51 -1.94
N ASP A 245 -16.72 25.26 -2.27
CA ASP A 245 -17.76 25.74 -1.34
C ASP A 245 -18.71 24.63 -0.85
N GLU A 246 -18.89 23.55 -1.63
CA GLU A 246 -19.69 22.38 -1.27
C GLU A 246 -18.86 21.28 -0.58
N LEU A 247 -17.55 21.39 -0.52
CA LEU A 247 -16.65 20.34 -0.09
C LEU A 247 -16.89 19.87 1.35
N ILE A 248 -17.15 20.78 2.27
CA ILE A 248 -17.39 20.48 3.69
C ILE A 248 -18.65 19.63 3.84
N GLU A 249 -19.75 20.01 3.18
CA GLU A 249 -21.02 19.31 3.21
C GLU A 249 -20.91 17.93 2.54
N SER A 250 -20.20 17.87 1.40
CA SER A 250 -19.93 16.63 0.68
C SER A 250 -19.14 15.63 1.53
N LEU A 251 -18.07 16.09 2.21
CA LEU A 251 -17.29 15.26 3.12
C LEU A 251 -18.11 14.79 4.33
N ALA A 252 -18.90 15.68 4.95
CA ALA A 252 -19.77 15.32 6.07
C ALA A 252 -20.78 14.25 5.65
N THR A 253 -21.36 14.36 4.46
CA THR A 253 -22.26 13.37 3.87
C THR A 253 -21.55 12.04 3.65
N SER A 254 -20.35 12.05 3.07
CA SER A 254 -19.56 10.85 2.84
C SER A 254 -19.17 10.14 4.14
N TYR A 255 -18.79 10.88 5.18
CA TYR A 255 -18.50 10.30 6.50
C TYR A 255 -19.74 9.71 7.17
N SER A 256 -20.93 10.28 6.91
CA SER A 256 -22.18 9.73 7.41
C SER A 256 -22.60 8.44 6.68
N VAL A 257 -22.35 8.34 5.37
CA VAL A 257 -22.81 7.23 4.51
C VAL A 257 -21.78 6.09 4.48
N ALA A 258 -20.53 6.39 4.19
CA ALA A 258 -19.46 5.38 4.04
C ALA A 258 -18.62 5.21 5.32
N GLY A 259 -18.60 6.23 6.18
CA GLY A 259 -17.77 6.25 7.39
C GLY A 259 -16.38 6.84 7.17
N LEU A 260 -15.68 7.12 8.29
CA LEU A 260 -14.34 7.69 8.29
C LEU A 260 -13.29 6.73 7.71
N ASP A 261 -13.46 5.42 7.91
CA ASP A 261 -12.52 4.40 7.47
C ASP A 261 -12.57 4.18 5.95
N ASP A 262 -13.73 4.40 5.34
CA ASP A 262 -14.01 4.15 3.93
C ASP A 262 -14.14 5.44 3.09
N THR A 263 -13.74 6.58 3.65
CA THR A 263 -13.66 7.87 2.94
C THR A 263 -12.23 8.43 3.03
N ILE A 264 -11.66 8.87 1.91
CA ILE A 264 -10.30 9.41 1.85
C ILE A 264 -10.20 10.58 0.88
N VAL A 265 -9.33 11.54 1.17
CA VAL A 265 -8.92 12.60 0.22
C VAL A 265 -7.52 12.30 -0.30
N LEU A 266 -7.36 12.26 -1.61
CA LEU A 266 -6.08 12.02 -2.29
C LEU A 266 -5.51 13.31 -2.86
N THR A 267 -4.24 13.58 -2.54
CA THR A 267 -3.54 14.79 -2.96
C THR A 267 -2.18 14.47 -3.60
N ARG A 268 -1.57 15.48 -4.24
CA ARG A 268 -0.24 15.34 -4.87
C ARG A 268 0.92 15.61 -3.89
N SER A 269 0.66 16.23 -2.74
CA SER A 269 1.74 16.59 -1.80
C SER A 269 1.32 16.47 -0.34
N ASN A 270 2.30 16.22 0.55
CA ASN A 270 2.08 16.20 1.99
C ASN A 270 1.57 17.55 2.51
N LYS A 271 2.06 18.67 1.95
CA LYS A 271 1.58 20.02 2.31
C LYS A 271 0.08 20.14 2.08
N ARG A 272 -0.40 19.73 0.91
CA ARG A 272 -1.82 19.76 0.58
C ARG A 272 -2.64 18.82 1.45
N ALA A 273 -2.14 17.61 1.68
CA ALA A 273 -2.77 16.65 2.60
C ALA A 273 -2.91 17.23 4.02
N ASN A 274 -1.89 17.92 4.54
CA ASN A 274 -1.97 18.56 5.86
C ASN A 274 -3.06 19.62 5.92
N VAL A 275 -3.20 20.47 4.88
CA VAL A 275 -4.27 21.48 4.81
C VAL A 275 -5.65 20.80 4.88
N TYR A 276 -5.86 19.73 4.11
CA TYR A 276 -7.10 18.95 4.17
C TYR A 276 -7.32 18.31 5.54
N ASN A 277 -6.31 17.70 6.11
CA ASN A 277 -6.40 17.05 7.43
C ASN A 277 -6.83 18.06 8.52
N GLN A 278 -6.25 19.24 8.52
CA GLN A 278 -6.61 20.31 9.46
C GLN A 278 -8.02 20.83 9.20
N GLY A 279 -8.36 21.12 7.93
CA GLY A 279 -9.70 21.58 7.54
C GLY A 279 -10.81 20.58 7.87
N ILE A 280 -10.58 19.30 7.59
CA ILE A 280 -11.52 18.22 7.93
C ILE A 280 -11.73 18.14 9.44
N ARG A 281 -10.65 18.16 10.22
CA ARG A 281 -10.74 18.11 11.68
C ARG A 281 -11.52 19.29 12.26
N ALA A 282 -11.19 20.49 11.82
CA ALA A 282 -11.80 21.71 12.34
C ALA A 282 -13.25 21.92 11.84
N SER A 283 -13.50 21.76 10.51
CA SER A 283 -14.76 22.19 9.89
C SER A 283 -15.76 21.07 9.67
N VAL A 284 -15.33 19.81 9.62
CA VAL A 284 -16.23 18.65 9.38
C VAL A 284 -16.43 17.84 10.64
N LEU A 285 -15.38 17.67 11.46
CA LEU A 285 -15.40 16.78 12.63
C LEU A 285 -15.45 17.55 13.97
N ASP A 286 -15.40 18.88 13.94
CA ASP A 286 -15.42 19.76 15.13
C ASP A 286 -14.35 19.38 16.17
N ARG A 287 -13.10 19.20 15.70
CA ARG A 287 -11.96 18.79 16.53
C ARG A 287 -10.91 19.88 16.61
N GLU A 288 -10.85 20.56 17.72
CA GLU A 288 -9.94 21.71 17.95
C GLU A 288 -8.62 21.30 18.63
N GLU A 289 -8.62 20.26 19.45
CA GLU A 289 -7.42 19.80 20.17
C GLU A 289 -6.37 19.25 19.21
N ALA A 290 -5.10 19.26 19.61
CA ALA A 290 -3.98 18.77 18.80
C ALA A 290 -4.14 17.31 18.38
N LEU A 291 -4.73 16.47 19.24
CA LEU A 291 -5.07 15.07 18.97
C LEU A 291 -6.31 14.68 19.79
N CYS A 292 -7.34 14.18 19.12
CA CYS A 292 -8.63 13.84 19.71
C CYS A 292 -8.90 12.34 19.64
N THR A 293 -9.73 11.85 20.57
CA THR A 293 -10.35 10.52 20.47
C THR A 293 -11.15 10.42 19.16
N GLY A 294 -11.00 9.31 18.45
CA GLY A 294 -11.61 9.07 17.15
C GLY A 294 -10.80 9.61 15.97
N ASP A 295 -9.69 10.32 16.17
CA ASP A 295 -8.83 10.75 15.07
C ASP A 295 -8.28 9.54 14.30
N MET A 296 -8.29 9.68 12.98
CA MET A 296 -7.64 8.72 12.09
C MET A 296 -6.21 9.16 11.83
N VAL A 297 -5.28 8.26 12.10
CA VAL A 297 -3.84 8.49 11.90
C VAL A 297 -3.22 7.38 11.07
N MET A 298 -2.05 7.66 10.50
CA MET A 298 -1.26 6.71 9.72
C MET A 298 0.18 6.72 10.24
N MET A 299 0.76 5.55 10.38
CA MET A 299 2.19 5.40 10.66
C MET A 299 3.00 5.93 9.47
N VAL A 300 4.00 6.76 9.72
CA VAL A 300 4.85 7.33 8.66
C VAL A 300 6.29 6.81 8.68
N LYS A 301 6.60 5.97 9.65
CA LYS A 301 7.86 5.24 9.76
C LYS A 301 7.58 3.85 10.31
N ASN A 302 8.31 2.84 9.82
CA ASN A 302 8.25 1.50 10.41
C ASN A 302 8.69 1.54 11.87
N ASN A 303 7.97 0.86 12.74
CA ASN A 303 8.30 0.75 14.15
C ASN A 303 8.32 -0.73 14.59
N TYR A 304 9.46 -1.16 15.10
CA TYR A 304 9.74 -2.56 15.48
C TYR A 304 9.62 -2.82 16.98
N SER A 305 9.39 -1.77 17.77
CA SER A 305 9.27 -1.87 19.23
C SER A 305 7.85 -2.24 19.70
N TYR A 306 6.86 -2.04 18.83
CA TYR A 306 5.47 -2.40 19.07
C TYR A 306 5.04 -3.57 18.20
N SER A 307 4.26 -4.50 18.77
CA SER A 307 3.75 -5.67 18.06
C SER A 307 2.23 -5.71 18.08
N LEU A 308 1.63 -5.97 16.92
CA LEU A 308 0.18 -6.16 16.74
C LEU A 308 -0.29 -7.61 16.94
N LEU A 309 0.61 -8.55 17.26
CA LEU A 309 0.21 -9.94 17.46
C LEU A 309 -0.49 -10.12 18.81
N THR A 310 -1.72 -10.57 18.76
CA THR A 310 -2.34 -11.30 19.87
C THR A 310 -1.63 -12.65 20.04
N GLN A 311 -1.46 -13.10 21.29
CA GLN A 311 -0.66 -14.26 21.72
C GLN A 311 -1.06 -15.64 21.11
N GLN A 312 -1.86 -15.71 20.08
CA GLN A 312 -2.45 -16.96 19.56
C GLN A 312 -1.72 -17.63 18.38
N GLU A 313 -0.74 -16.97 17.78
CA GLU A 313 0.05 -17.62 16.71
C GLU A 313 1.50 -17.76 17.14
N GLY A 314 1.86 -18.99 17.53
CA GLY A 314 3.18 -19.40 18.01
C GLY A 314 4.30 -19.40 16.96
N SER A 315 4.39 -18.41 16.11
CA SER A 315 5.54 -18.14 15.26
C SER A 315 6.23 -16.86 15.76
N GLY A 316 7.41 -17.00 16.32
CA GLY A 316 8.24 -15.95 16.91
C GLY A 316 8.79 -14.90 15.95
N ASP A 317 8.10 -14.60 14.86
CA ASP A 317 8.47 -13.55 13.92
C ASP A 317 7.65 -12.29 14.23
N GLY A 318 8.29 -11.31 14.88
CA GLY A 318 7.69 -10.10 15.42
C GLY A 318 6.87 -9.33 14.39
N ALA A 319 5.59 -9.15 14.67
CA ALA A 319 4.78 -8.16 13.97
C ALA A 319 5.28 -6.78 14.37
N PHE A 320 5.59 -5.95 13.40
CA PHE A 320 5.95 -4.54 13.60
C PHE A 320 4.87 -3.66 12.99
N LEU A 321 4.85 -2.37 13.36
CA LEU A 321 4.01 -1.37 12.73
C LEU A 321 4.67 -0.87 11.46
N ALA A 322 4.03 -1.07 10.32
CA ALA A 322 4.58 -0.68 9.03
C ALA A 322 4.22 0.78 8.68
N ASN A 323 5.09 1.42 7.90
CA ASN A 323 4.75 2.69 7.25
C ASN A 323 3.51 2.48 6.36
N GLY A 324 2.50 3.35 6.52
CA GLY A 324 1.21 3.24 5.83
C GLY A 324 0.12 2.56 6.65
N ASP A 325 0.44 1.90 7.77
CA ASP A 325 -0.59 1.32 8.64
C ASP A 325 -1.47 2.41 9.25
N ARG A 326 -2.79 2.24 9.15
CA ARG A 326 -3.78 3.18 9.68
C ARG A 326 -4.28 2.75 11.04
N ALA A 327 -4.49 3.73 11.90
CA ALA A 327 -5.04 3.50 13.22
C ALA A 327 -6.05 4.58 13.61
N LYS A 328 -6.97 4.22 14.49
CA LYS A 328 -7.89 5.14 15.16
C LYS A 328 -7.41 5.42 16.57
N ILE A 329 -7.38 6.69 16.95
CA ILE A 329 -7.10 7.09 18.33
C ILE A 329 -8.31 6.74 19.20
N LEU A 330 -8.15 5.83 20.13
CA LEU A 330 -9.17 5.51 21.14
C LEU A 330 -9.06 6.44 22.34
N ARG A 331 -7.83 6.84 22.68
CA ARG A 331 -7.54 7.75 23.81
C ARG A 331 -6.22 8.47 23.58
N ALA A 332 -6.15 9.74 23.94
CA ALA A 332 -4.91 10.53 24.00
C ALA A 332 -4.79 11.18 25.39
N ARG A 333 -3.59 11.14 25.98
CA ARG A 333 -3.33 11.69 27.32
C ARG A 333 -1.85 11.97 27.53
N HIS A 334 -1.50 12.60 28.64
CA HIS A 334 -0.13 12.88 29.08
C HIS A 334 0.69 13.62 28.01
N PHE A 335 0.12 14.70 27.48
CA PHE A 335 0.84 15.59 26.58
C PHE A 335 2.03 16.22 27.31
N ARG A 336 3.23 16.12 26.74
CA ARG A 336 4.48 16.57 27.37
C ARG A 336 5.53 16.94 26.35
N SER A 337 6.43 17.83 26.74
CA SER A 337 7.58 18.25 25.94
C SER A 337 8.86 17.69 26.52
N PHE A 338 9.60 16.89 25.73
CA PHE A 338 10.91 16.35 26.08
C PHE A 338 11.81 16.35 24.85
N TYR A 339 13.11 16.47 25.05
CA TYR A 339 14.12 16.34 24.00
C TYR A 339 13.92 17.26 22.79
N GLY A 340 13.18 18.37 22.97
CA GLY A 340 12.83 19.30 21.90
C GLY A 340 11.62 18.88 21.05
N PHE A 341 10.88 17.84 21.45
CA PHE A 341 9.67 17.33 20.78
C PHE A 341 8.46 17.27 21.73
N GLN A 342 7.29 17.28 21.11
CA GLN A 342 6.02 17.06 21.81
C GLN A 342 5.62 15.58 21.72
N PHE A 343 5.26 14.99 22.86
CA PHE A 343 4.83 13.60 22.96
C PHE A 343 3.44 13.49 23.58
N ALA A 344 2.72 12.45 23.23
CA ALA A 344 1.49 12.04 23.91
C ALA A 344 1.46 10.52 24.08
N ASP A 345 0.80 10.04 25.13
CA ASP A 345 0.45 8.62 25.26
C ASP A 345 -0.90 8.38 24.63
N VAL A 346 -0.98 7.38 23.77
CA VAL A 346 -2.19 7.06 23.01
C VAL A 346 -2.54 5.59 23.10
N SER A 347 -3.84 5.30 23.07
CA SER A 347 -4.38 3.98 22.76
C SER A 347 -4.82 4.00 21.30
N LEU A 348 -4.29 3.09 20.52
CA LEU A 348 -4.49 2.97 19.06
C LEU A 348 -5.23 1.68 18.74
N GLN A 349 -6.21 1.75 17.86
CA GLN A 349 -6.89 0.60 17.29
C GLN A 349 -6.57 0.51 15.79
N PHE A 350 -6.18 -0.66 15.33
CA PHE A 350 -5.77 -0.91 13.94
C PHE A 350 -6.87 -1.69 13.18
N PRO A 351 -7.71 -1.03 12.37
CA PRO A 351 -8.80 -1.70 11.64
C PRO A 351 -8.32 -2.78 10.67
N ASP A 352 -7.15 -2.57 10.05
CA ASP A 352 -6.58 -3.52 9.09
C ASP A 352 -5.98 -4.78 9.76
N TYR A 353 -5.89 -4.82 11.09
CA TYR A 353 -5.36 -5.93 11.89
C TYR A 353 -6.39 -6.43 12.92
N ASP A 354 -7.59 -6.72 12.44
CA ASP A 354 -8.72 -7.24 13.22
C ASP A 354 -9.04 -6.41 14.48
N ASN A 355 -8.91 -5.07 14.36
CA ASN A 355 -9.09 -4.10 15.44
C ASN A 355 -8.14 -4.32 16.63
N ALA A 356 -6.93 -4.83 16.38
CA ALA A 356 -5.91 -4.94 17.42
C ALA A 356 -5.64 -3.59 18.08
N GLU A 357 -5.49 -3.58 19.39
CA GLU A 357 -5.27 -2.39 20.19
C GLU A 357 -3.88 -2.40 20.81
N ILE A 358 -3.23 -1.24 20.82
CA ILE A 358 -1.95 -1.04 21.50
C ILE A 358 -1.93 0.28 22.26
N GLU A 359 -1.18 0.31 23.35
CA GLU A 359 -0.77 1.54 24.05
C GLU A 359 0.61 1.95 23.55
N ALA A 360 0.77 3.19 23.14
CA ALA A 360 2.03 3.70 22.57
C ALA A 360 2.28 5.15 22.97
N THR A 361 3.54 5.59 22.84
CA THR A 361 3.90 7.00 22.83
C THR A 361 4.04 7.46 21.39
N VAL A 362 3.51 8.64 21.05
CA VAL A 362 3.59 9.24 19.70
C VAL A 362 4.33 10.56 19.75
N ILE A 363 4.98 10.92 18.63
CA ILE A 363 5.57 12.23 18.40
C ILE A 363 4.52 13.10 17.70
N MET A 364 4.13 14.19 18.36
CA MET A 364 3.09 15.10 17.89
C MET A 364 3.58 16.01 16.74
N ASP A 365 4.87 16.34 16.71
CA ASP A 365 5.48 17.24 15.72
C ASP A 365 5.32 16.70 14.28
N THR A 366 5.22 15.39 14.10
CA THR A 366 5.01 14.78 12.79
C THR A 366 3.61 14.99 12.23
N LEU A 367 2.60 15.26 13.08
CA LEU A 367 1.20 15.42 12.65
C LEU A 367 1.01 16.56 11.64
N THR A 368 1.73 17.67 11.83
CA THR A 368 1.60 18.89 11.01
C THR A 368 2.81 19.17 10.11
N SER A 369 3.91 18.42 10.26
CA SER A 369 5.11 18.54 9.44
C SER A 369 4.80 18.34 7.95
N GLU A 370 5.41 19.15 7.05
CA GLU A 370 5.36 18.91 5.60
C GLU A 370 6.29 17.75 5.17
N ALA A 371 7.31 17.45 5.96
CA ALA A 371 8.18 16.29 5.72
C ALA A 371 7.42 14.97 5.87
N PRO A 372 7.79 13.91 5.14
CA PRO A 372 7.12 12.60 5.22
C PRO A 372 7.13 12.00 6.64
N ALA A 373 8.22 12.18 7.37
CA ALA A 373 8.50 11.75 8.75
C ALA A 373 9.44 12.75 9.40
N LEU A 374 10.00 12.50 10.58
CA LEU A 374 11.09 13.29 11.12
C LEU A 374 12.28 13.29 10.13
N THR A 375 12.91 14.46 9.96
CA THR A 375 14.13 14.56 9.13
C THR A 375 15.28 13.79 9.77
N HIS A 376 16.35 13.54 9.02
CA HIS A 376 17.54 12.90 9.55
C HIS A 376 18.12 13.68 10.73
N GLU A 377 18.20 15.01 10.63
CA GLU A 377 18.67 15.90 11.69
C GLU A 377 17.80 15.80 12.96
N GLN A 378 16.47 15.76 12.80
CA GLN A 378 15.55 15.60 13.91
C GLN A 378 15.66 14.22 14.57
N ASN A 379 15.81 13.15 13.78
CA ASN A 379 16.05 11.80 14.31
C ASN A 379 17.38 11.73 15.08
N GLU A 380 18.42 12.35 14.55
CA GLU A 380 19.74 12.44 15.19
C GLU A 380 19.68 13.25 16.51
N GLN A 381 19.02 14.39 16.49
CA GLN A 381 18.77 15.20 17.71
C GLN A 381 18.04 14.39 18.78
N LEU A 382 16.97 13.70 18.41
CA LEU A 382 16.22 12.86 19.34
C LEU A 382 17.10 11.76 19.93
N TRP A 383 17.90 11.08 19.08
CA TRP A 383 18.83 10.03 19.50
C TRP A 383 19.87 10.55 20.49
N GLN A 384 20.51 11.69 20.19
CA GLN A 384 21.52 12.32 21.06
C GLN A 384 20.91 12.68 22.43
N ASN A 385 19.78 13.39 22.41
CA ASN A 385 19.14 13.87 23.63
C ASN A 385 18.68 12.72 24.54
N VAL A 386 18.15 11.63 23.98
CA VAL A 386 17.78 10.45 24.77
C VAL A 386 19.00 9.68 25.23
N MET A 387 20.07 9.60 24.41
CA MET A 387 21.32 8.93 24.76
C MET A 387 22.02 9.61 25.95
N ASP A 388 21.86 10.94 26.08
CA ASP A 388 22.44 11.71 27.19
C ASP A 388 21.86 11.32 28.55
N ASP A 389 20.60 10.87 28.62
CA ASP A 389 19.99 10.35 29.85
C ASP A 389 20.62 9.02 30.34
N TYR A 390 21.33 8.32 29.43
CA TYR A 390 21.97 7.04 29.75
C TYR A 390 23.49 7.14 29.94
N GLN A 391 24.05 8.35 30.14
CA GLN A 391 25.48 8.56 30.34
C GLN A 391 26.05 7.84 31.59
N ASP A 392 25.22 7.62 32.60
CA ASP A 392 25.61 6.90 33.82
C ASP A 392 25.95 5.41 33.56
N LEU A 393 25.47 4.84 32.46
CA LEU A 393 25.83 3.48 32.05
C LEU A 393 27.24 3.48 31.46
N SER A 394 28.18 2.79 32.08
CA SER A 394 29.60 2.80 31.71
C SER A 394 29.84 2.13 30.35
N LEU A 395 29.09 1.08 30.00
CA LEU A 395 29.27 0.31 28.76
C LEU A 395 28.37 0.84 27.65
N LYS A 396 28.95 1.10 26.47
CA LYS A 396 28.21 1.51 25.27
C LYS A 396 27.12 0.50 24.89
N THR A 397 27.38 -0.79 25.08
CA THR A 397 26.41 -1.87 24.82
C THR A 397 25.16 -1.77 25.70
N ASP A 398 25.30 -1.35 26.94
CA ASP A 398 24.20 -1.22 27.88
C ASP A 398 23.38 0.03 27.59
N ARG A 399 24.03 1.13 27.19
CA ARG A 399 23.35 2.34 26.67
C ARG A 399 22.49 2.00 25.45
N LEU A 400 23.03 1.27 24.48
CA LEU A 400 22.29 0.85 23.28
C LEU A 400 21.13 -0.09 23.60
N LYS A 401 21.27 -0.97 24.61
CA LYS A 401 20.15 -1.79 25.08
C LYS A 401 19.05 -0.95 25.72
N ALA A 402 19.39 0.04 26.54
CA ALA A 402 18.45 0.96 27.14
C ALA A 402 17.69 1.77 26.08
N MET A 403 18.41 2.31 25.07
CA MET A 403 17.83 3.00 23.93
C MET A 403 16.80 2.13 23.17
N LYS A 404 17.09 0.83 22.99
CA LYS A 404 16.20 -0.09 22.27
C LYS A 404 14.81 -0.20 22.95
N THR A 405 14.73 -0.01 24.26
CA THR A 405 13.49 -0.09 25.04
C THR A 405 12.97 1.28 25.50
N ASP A 406 13.69 2.35 25.14
CA ASP A 406 13.27 3.70 25.52
C ASP A 406 11.99 4.11 24.80
N ARG A 407 11.01 4.59 25.56
CA ARG A 407 9.67 4.92 25.06
C ARG A 407 9.63 6.15 24.17
N TYR A 408 10.52 7.13 24.38
CA TYR A 408 10.56 8.37 23.61
C TYR A 408 11.32 8.19 22.30
N TYR A 409 12.45 7.47 22.36
CA TYR A 409 13.19 7.12 21.16
C TYR A 409 12.37 6.24 20.21
N ASN A 410 11.59 5.31 20.76
CA ASN A 410 10.72 4.41 20.01
C ASN A 410 9.30 4.97 19.79
N ALA A 411 9.06 6.24 20.10
CA ALA A 411 7.76 6.85 19.90
C ALA A 411 7.33 6.79 18.43
N LEU A 412 6.05 6.51 18.20
CA LEU A 412 5.49 6.37 16.89
C LEU A 412 5.45 7.72 16.17
N GLN A 413 5.91 7.74 14.93
CA GLN A 413 5.76 8.89 14.04
C GLN A 413 4.46 8.72 13.26
N ILE A 414 3.52 9.63 13.46
CA ILE A 414 2.16 9.55 12.92
C ILE A 414 1.77 10.83 12.18
N LYS A 415 0.88 10.69 11.20
CA LYS A 415 0.16 11.81 10.54
C LYS A 415 -1.33 11.55 10.56
N PHE A 416 -2.13 12.61 10.45
CA PHE A 416 -3.56 12.43 10.19
C PHE A 416 -3.80 11.72 8.86
N ALA A 417 -4.84 10.91 8.78
CA ALA A 417 -5.11 10.00 7.67
C ALA A 417 -6.48 10.23 7.00
N TYR A 418 -7.06 11.42 7.12
CA TYR A 418 -8.25 11.81 6.35
C TYR A 418 -7.88 12.20 4.93
N ALA A 419 -6.72 12.83 4.77
CA ALA A 419 -6.12 13.14 3.49
C ALA A 419 -4.67 12.65 3.45
N VAL A 420 -4.30 11.99 2.36
CA VAL A 420 -2.96 11.44 2.15
C VAL A 420 -2.49 11.67 0.71
N THR A 421 -1.20 11.50 0.47
CA THR A 421 -0.70 11.47 -0.91
C THR A 421 -1.11 10.16 -1.59
N CYS A 422 -1.30 10.20 -2.91
CA CYS A 422 -1.70 9.02 -3.67
C CYS A 422 -0.72 7.85 -3.52
N HIS A 423 0.59 8.11 -3.38
CA HIS A 423 1.58 7.06 -3.06
C HIS A 423 1.28 6.32 -1.76
N LYS A 424 0.84 7.05 -0.72
CA LYS A 424 0.45 6.43 0.56
C LYS A 424 -0.89 5.70 0.51
N ALA A 425 -1.70 5.96 -0.52
CA ALA A 425 -2.96 5.28 -0.75
C ALA A 425 -2.81 4.01 -1.60
N GLN A 426 -1.63 3.73 -2.16
CA GLN A 426 -1.40 2.52 -2.93
C GLN A 426 -1.66 1.26 -2.08
N GLY A 427 -2.24 0.23 -2.72
CA GLY A 427 -2.66 -1.01 -2.06
C GLY A 427 -3.91 -0.87 -1.19
N GLY A 428 -4.44 0.36 -1.00
CA GLY A 428 -5.70 0.63 -0.31
C GLY A 428 -6.87 0.81 -1.28
N GLN A 429 -8.09 0.61 -0.77
CA GLN A 429 -9.35 0.90 -1.47
C GLN A 429 -10.32 1.52 -0.47
N TRP A 430 -11.17 2.43 -0.96
CA TRP A 430 -12.17 3.15 -0.18
C TRP A 430 -13.47 3.27 -0.96
N GLN A 431 -14.58 3.29 -0.25
CA GLN A 431 -15.88 3.50 -0.90
C GLN A 431 -15.97 4.89 -1.53
N HIS A 432 -15.55 5.93 -0.81
CA HIS A 432 -15.58 7.31 -1.27
C HIS A 432 -14.16 7.90 -1.34
N VAL A 433 -13.77 8.34 -2.54
CA VAL A 433 -12.45 8.93 -2.79
C VAL A 433 -12.60 10.34 -3.35
N TYR A 434 -12.07 11.31 -2.65
CA TYR A 434 -11.96 12.71 -3.10
C TYR A 434 -10.59 12.90 -3.74
N ILE A 435 -10.56 13.41 -4.97
CA ILE A 435 -9.30 13.64 -5.70
C ILE A 435 -9.09 15.13 -5.87
N ASP A 436 -8.03 15.65 -5.26
CA ASP A 436 -7.55 17.02 -5.46
C ASP A 436 -6.22 16.98 -6.22
N GLN A 437 -6.26 17.29 -7.52
CA GLN A 437 -5.06 17.41 -8.36
C GLN A 437 -4.25 18.67 -8.08
N GLY A 438 -4.84 19.67 -7.39
CA GLY A 438 -4.24 20.98 -7.19
C GLY A 438 -4.16 21.79 -8.48
N TYR A 439 -3.25 22.78 -8.48
CA TYR A 439 -2.96 23.57 -9.67
C TYR A 439 -2.17 22.74 -10.69
N MET A 440 -2.58 22.79 -11.96
CA MET A 440 -1.96 22.10 -13.08
C MET A 440 -1.54 23.09 -14.16
N THR A 441 -0.32 22.91 -14.69
CA THR A 441 0.19 23.56 -15.89
C THR A 441 0.44 22.51 -16.97
N ASP A 442 0.60 22.94 -18.23
CA ASP A 442 0.90 22.03 -19.34
C ASP A 442 2.22 21.28 -19.12
N GLU A 443 3.21 21.90 -18.47
CA GLU A 443 4.49 21.27 -18.14
C GLU A 443 4.38 20.12 -17.11
N MET A 444 3.27 20.10 -16.35
CA MET A 444 2.99 19.04 -15.37
C MET A 444 2.26 17.85 -16.00
N LEU A 445 1.90 17.91 -17.28
CA LEU A 445 1.36 16.79 -18.04
C LEU A 445 2.49 15.82 -18.38
N THR A 446 2.72 14.87 -17.53
CA THR A 446 3.78 13.86 -17.63
C THR A 446 3.21 12.46 -17.47
N PRO A 447 3.91 11.41 -17.90
CA PRO A 447 3.51 10.03 -17.59
C PRO A 447 3.29 9.81 -16.10
N GLU A 448 4.12 10.40 -15.24
CA GLU A 448 3.97 10.31 -13.77
C GLU A 448 2.62 10.89 -13.31
N TYR A 449 2.16 12.02 -13.88
CA TYR A 449 0.85 12.56 -13.58
C TYR A 449 -0.27 11.61 -14.02
N MET A 450 -0.15 10.97 -15.18
CA MET A 450 -1.15 10.01 -15.66
C MET A 450 -1.20 8.77 -14.75
N HIS A 451 -0.05 8.23 -14.35
CA HIS A 451 0.04 7.17 -13.35
C HIS A 451 -0.61 7.58 -12.01
N TRP A 452 -0.35 8.83 -11.57
CA TRP A 452 -0.95 9.38 -10.36
C TRP A 452 -2.48 9.43 -10.47
N LEU A 453 -3.00 9.98 -11.55
CA LEU A 453 -4.43 10.15 -11.77
C LEU A 453 -5.14 8.79 -11.91
N TYR A 454 -4.58 7.89 -12.70
CA TYR A 454 -5.05 6.51 -12.81
C TYR A 454 -5.10 5.81 -11.44
N THR A 455 -4.01 5.91 -10.69
CA THR A 455 -3.94 5.32 -9.35
C THR A 455 -5.01 5.91 -8.44
N ALA A 456 -5.19 7.24 -8.45
CA ALA A 456 -6.19 7.91 -7.62
C ALA A 456 -7.62 7.43 -7.94
N PHE A 457 -8.00 7.35 -9.23
CA PHE A 457 -9.30 6.84 -9.64
C PHE A 457 -9.53 5.40 -9.18
N THR A 458 -8.54 4.55 -9.35
CA THR A 458 -8.63 3.12 -9.03
C THR A 458 -8.63 2.80 -7.54
N ARG A 459 -8.50 3.80 -6.66
CA ARG A 459 -8.66 3.62 -5.20
C ARG A 459 -10.13 3.59 -4.79
N ALA A 460 -11.04 4.13 -5.59
CA ALA A 460 -12.46 4.13 -5.29
C ALA A 460 -13.13 2.81 -5.67
N THR A 461 -13.96 2.30 -4.76
CA THR A 461 -14.81 1.13 -5.00
C THR A 461 -16.26 1.51 -5.28
N HIS A 462 -16.70 2.70 -4.87
CA HIS A 462 -18.09 3.13 -5.00
C HIS A 462 -18.23 4.50 -5.65
N LYS A 463 -17.50 5.53 -5.19
CA LYS A 463 -17.66 6.89 -5.71
C LYS A 463 -16.35 7.70 -5.71
N VAL A 464 -16.13 8.43 -6.81
CA VAL A 464 -15.07 9.44 -6.97
C VAL A 464 -15.66 10.82 -6.92
N PHE A 465 -15.06 11.71 -6.15
CA PHE A 465 -15.38 13.12 -6.05
C PHE A 465 -14.19 13.96 -6.53
N LEU A 466 -14.37 14.70 -7.62
CA LEU A 466 -13.37 15.56 -8.23
C LEU A 466 -13.43 16.95 -7.63
N VAL A 467 -12.47 17.28 -6.75
CA VAL A 467 -12.48 18.53 -5.99
C VAL A 467 -11.95 19.68 -6.85
N ASN A 468 -12.74 20.75 -7.00
CA ASN A 468 -12.40 21.93 -7.79
C ASN A 468 -11.87 21.60 -9.19
N TRP A 469 -12.41 20.56 -9.85
CA TRP A 469 -11.95 20.13 -11.15
C TRP A 469 -12.26 21.17 -12.22
N PRO A 470 -11.25 21.55 -13.07
CA PRO A 470 -11.45 22.56 -14.11
C PRO A 470 -12.47 22.08 -15.17
N GLU A 471 -13.28 23.00 -15.69
CA GLU A 471 -14.30 22.69 -16.70
C GLU A 471 -13.71 22.19 -18.02
N ASN A 472 -12.56 22.70 -18.43
CA ASN A 472 -11.85 22.26 -19.63
C ASN A 472 -11.32 20.81 -19.54
N GLN A 473 -11.35 20.20 -18.37
CA GLN A 473 -11.01 18.80 -18.11
C GLN A 473 -12.24 17.91 -17.87
N ILE A 474 -13.45 18.44 -18.13
CA ILE A 474 -14.70 17.67 -18.12
C ILE A 474 -15.18 17.53 -19.55
N GLU A 475 -15.63 16.32 -19.92
CA GLU A 475 -16.30 16.11 -21.20
C GLU A 475 -17.67 16.81 -21.21
N PRO A 476 -18.03 17.49 -22.31
CA PRO A 476 -19.39 18.02 -22.45
C PRO A 476 -20.45 16.90 -22.40
N ASP A 477 -21.60 17.17 -21.77
CA ASP A 477 -22.70 16.20 -21.62
C ASP A 477 -23.30 15.68 -22.94
N ASP A 478 -23.10 16.43 -24.05
CA ASP A 478 -23.64 16.08 -25.37
C ASP A 478 -22.76 15.10 -26.16
N THR A 479 -21.63 14.62 -25.61
CA THR A 479 -20.75 13.69 -26.29
C THR A 479 -21.40 12.29 -26.30
N PRO A 480 -21.79 11.74 -27.48
CA PRO A 480 -22.38 10.40 -27.53
C PRO A 480 -21.37 9.37 -27.01
N PRO A 481 -21.82 8.31 -26.29
CA PRO A 481 -20.94 7.25 -25.87
C PRO A 481 -20.33 6.61 -27.12
N GLU A 482 -18.99 6.65 -27.23
CA GLU A 482 -18.31 5.82 -28.22
C GLU A 482 -18.63 4.37 -27.91
N GLU A 483 -18.98 3.58 -28.94
CA GLU A 483 -19.23 2.14 -28.79
C GLU A 483 -17.93 1.48 -28.29
N LEU A 484 -17.96 0.98 -27.05
CA LEU A 484 -16.88 0.23 -26.39
C LEU A 484 -16.88 -1.24 -26.80
#